data_7e8dc0a570dec3027aa0fa087eb98666
#
_entry.id   7e8dc0a570dec3027aa0fa087eb98666
#
_cell.length_a   1.000
_cell.length_b   1.000
_cell.length_c   1.000
_cell.angle_alpha   90.00
_cell.angle_beta   90.00
_cell.angle_gamma   90.00
#
_symmetry.space_group_name_H-M   'P 1'
#
loop_
_entity.id
_entity.type
_entity.pdbx_description
1 polymer ?
#
loop_
_entity_poly.entity_id
_entity_poly.type
_entity_poly.pdbx_seq_one_letter_code
_entity_poly.pdbx_strand_id
1 'polypeptide(L)'
;MLIRNRPCRIYGEPHAECLLLQMTGAHELQSMDDEVAAIAQSNRTYLFAAIPAESWNDALSPWKSPAVWGKQGFGGNAGDTLRFLTEQVVPTLKQQFNLPENVKIILGGYSLAGLFALWASTQTDLFYGIAAASPSVWFPGWMEFEQRHPMQAQYIYLSLGDKEEYTKNAVMAAVGDNIRALHSQLIARVADCTLEWNSGGHFKDADLRTAKAFRWVMEEHT
;
A
#
# COMPACT_ATOMS: atom_id res chain seq x y z
N MET A 1 9.67 15.98 8.23
CA MET A 1 9.63 16.92 7.10
C MET A 1 8.19 17.39 6.87
N LEU A 2 7.98 18.65 6.41
CA LEU A 2 6.63 19.12 6.04
C LEU A 2 6.49 19.19 4.51
N ILE A 3 5.45 18.56 3.95
CA ILE A 3 5.08 18.67 2.54
C ILE A 3 3.67 19.26 2.50
N ARG A 4 3.52 20.49 2.02
CA ARG A 4 2.23 21.23 2.01
C ARG A 4 1.52 21.19 3.38
N ASN A 5 2.27 21.45 4.45
CA ASN A 5 1.81 21.43 5.85
C ASN A 5 1.43 20.05 6.41
N ARG A 6 1.64 18.96 5.68
CA ARG A 6 1.46 17.60 6.18
C ARG A 6 2.79 17.07 6.72
N PRO A 7 2.88 16.63 7.98
CA PRO A 7 4.08 16.07 8.55
C PRO A 7 4.34 14.68 7.96
N CYS A 8 5.46 14.51 7.26
CA CYS A 8 5.92 13.22 6.76
C CYS A 8 7.17 12.79 7.50
N ARG A 9 7.28 11.51 7.83
CA ARG A 9 8.52 10.93 8.34
C ARG A 9 9.30 10.35 7.17
N ILE A 10 10.59 10.72 7.10
CA ILE A 10 11.46 10.30 6.01
C ILE A 10 12.61 9.51 6.60
N TYR A 11 12.92 8.36 6.01
CA TYR A 11 14.00 7.47 6.39
C TYR A 11 14.79 7.05 5.13
N GLY A 12 15.99 6.57 5.32
CA GLY A 12 16.85 6.15 4.22
C GLY A 12 17.79 7.24 3.74
N GLU A 13 18.22 7.19 2.48
CA GLU A 13 19.32 7.98 1.99
C GLU A 13 19.03 8.72 0.67
N PRO A 14 19.73 9.84 0.39
CA PRO A 14 19.64 10.51 -0.91
C PRO A 14 20.20 9.61 -2.03
N HIS A 15 19.85 9.94 -3.26
CA HIS A 15 20.24 9.19 -4.47
C HIS A 15 19.78 7.71 -4.48
N ALA A 16 18.79 7.35 -3.67
CA ALA A 16 18.28 6.00 -3.56
C ALA A 16 17.70 5.47 -4.88
N GLU A 17 17.83 4.15 -5.11
CA GLU A 17 17.29 3.46 -6.27
C GLU A 17 15.77 3.30 -6.19
N CYS A 18 15.23 3.23 -4.97
CA CYS A 18 13.81 3.06 -4.70
C CYS A 18 13.26 4.20 -3.84
N LEU A 19 12.08 4.71 -4.20
CA LEU A 19 11.26 5.60 -3.39
C LEU A 19 10.04 4.83 -2.90
N LEU A 20 10.01 4.56 -1.59
CA LEU A 20 8.92 3.85 -0.92
C LEU A 20 7.94 4.86 -0.33
N LEU A 21 6.67 4.75 -0.67
CA LEU A 21 5.60 5.61 -0.18
C LEU A 21 4.59 4.76 0.60
N GLN A 22 4.27 5.18 1.82
CA GLN A 22 3.28 4.52 2.65
C GLN A 22 2.31 5.52 3.27
N MET A 23 1.02 5.32 3.03
CA MET A 23 0.00 6.00 3.81
C MET A 23 -0.12 5.34 5.18
N THR A 24 -0.08 6.12 6.26
CA THR A 24 -0.06 5.61 7.63
C THR A 24 -1.18 6.16 8.48
N GLY A 25 -1.69 5.35 9.40
CA GLY A 25 -2.50 5.79 10.52
C GLY A 25 -1.65 6.26 11.70
N ALA A 26 -2.27 6.94 12.67
CA ALA A 26 -1.55 7.44 13.84
C ALA A 26 -0.93 6.31 14.70
N HIS A 27 -1.56 5.13 14.73
CA HIS A 27 -1.07 3.96 15.47
C HIS A 27 0.15 3.30 14.79
N GLU A 28 0.21 3.29 13.45
CA GLU A 28 1.33 2.70 12.70
C GLU A 28 2.62 3.50 12.89
N LEU A 29 2.52 4.80 13.16
CA LEU A 29 3.69 5.63 13.43
C LEU A 29 4.45 5.23 14.70
N GLN A 30 3.84 4.45 15.60
CA GLN A 30 4.50 3.99 16.83
C GLN A 30 5.46 2.83 16.58
N SER A 31 5.17 1.96 15.60
CA SER A 31 6.00 0.82 15.21
C SER A 31 6.85 1.10 13.95
N MET A 32 6.90 2.35 13.51
CA MET A 32 7.58 2.71 12.27
C MET A 32 9.09 2.41 12.29
N ASP A 33 9.73 2.54 13.44
CA ASP A 33 11.16 2.27 13.56
C ASP A 33 11.49 0.78 13.38
N ASP A 34 10.61 -0.12 13.84
CA ASP A 34 10.74 -1.58 13.64
C ASP A 34 10.49 -1.94 12.17
N GLU A 35 9.50 -1.32 11.53
CA GLU A 35 9.23 -1.49 10.10
C GLU A 35 10.43 -1.04 9.25
N VAL A 36 10.98 0.14 9.52
CA VAL A 36 12.15 0.67 8.83
C VAL A 36 13.38 -0.21 9.03
N ALA A 37 13.62 -0.69 10.26
CA ALA A 37 14.70 -1.62 10.55
C ALA A 37 14.57 -2.94 9.77
N ALA A 38 13.34 -3.42 9.58
CA ALA A 38 13.08 -4.59 8.75
C ALA A 38 13.28 -4.31 7.25
N ILE A 39 12.86 -3.14 6.74
CA ILE A 39 13.11 -2.73 5.35
C ILE A 39 14.62 -2.62 5.08
N ALA A 40 15.40 -2.11 6.04
CA ALA A 40 16.85 -1.94 5.93
C ALA A 40 17.63 -3.25 5.77
N GLN A 41 16.99 -4.42 5.94
CA GLN A 41 17.59 -5.71 5.61
C GLN A 41 17.65 -6.00 4.09
N SER A 42 17.04 -5.15 3.26
CA SER A 42 17.21 -5.20 1.79
C SER A 42 18.62 -4.80 1.39
N ASN A 43 19.11 -5.36 0.28
CA ASN A 43 20.37 -4.97 -0.34
C ASN A 43 20.24 -3.75 -1.29
N ARG A 44 19.04 -3.16 -1.40
CA ARG A 44 18.76 -1.99 -2.24
C ARG A 44 18.78 -0.71 -1.43
N THR A 45 19.26 0.36 -2.05
CA THR A 45 19.16 1.70 -1.48
C THR A 45 17.73 2.23 -1.62
N TYR A 46 17.23 2.85 -0.57
CA TYR A 46 15.87 3.37 -0.56
C TYR A 46 15.73 4.70 0.17
N LEU A 47 14.73 5.45 -0.25
CA LEU A 47 14.14 6.56 0.52
C LEU A 47 12.71 6.15 0.87
N PHE A 48 12.37 6.10 2.16
CA PHE A 48 11.05 5.74 2.63
C PHE A 48 10.32 6.94 3.21
N ALA A 49 9.11 7.19 2.76
CA ALA A 49 8.24 8.27 3.23
C ALA A 49 6.96 7.69 3.83
N ALA A 50 6.81 7.83 5.15
CA ALA A 50 5.57 7.56 5.86
C ALA A 50 4.71 8.84 5.92
N ILE A 51 3.52 8.79 5.34
CA ILE A 51 2.63 9.93 5.10
C ILE A 51 1.34 9.72 5.88
N PRO A 52 1.09 10.46 6.97
CA PRO A 52 -0.14 10.32 7.74
C PRO A 52 -1.39 10.67 6.93
N ALA A 53 -2.38 9.79 6.94
CA ALA A 53 -3.70 10.07 6.42
C ALA A 53 -4.47 10.99 7.38
N GLU A 54 -5.07 12.07 6.88
CA GLU A 54 -5.86 13.01 7.70
C GLU A 54 -7.13 12.36 8.26
N SER A 55 -7.77 11.55 7.46
CA SER A 55 -8.94 10.75 7.82
C SER A 55 -8.79 9.39 7.15
N TRP A 56 -8.51 8.35 7.92
CA TRP A 56 -8.19 7.03 7.41
C TRP A 56 -9.23 6.50 6.42
N ASN A 57 -10.50 6.46 6.85
CA ASN A 57 -11.58 5.92 6.03
C ASN A 57 -11.90 6.79 4.81
N ASP A 58 -11.77 8.10 4.93
CA ASP A 58 -12.13 9.01 3.85
C ASP A 58 -11.00 9.13 2.83
N ALA A 59 -9.78 9.36 3.31
CA ALA A 59 -8.62 9.62 2.46
C ALA A 59 -8.15 8.42 1.64
N LEU A 60 -8.42 7.19 2.10
CA LEU A 60 -7.90 5.96 1.50
C LEU A 60 -8.96 5.12 0.78
N SER A 61 -10.24 5.46 0.89
CA SER A 61 -11.29 4.73 0.18
C SER A 61 -11.49 5.24 -1.24
N PRO A 62 -11.59 4.34 -2.24
CA PRO A 62 -11.78 4.71 -3.65
C PRO A 62 -13.07 5.48 -3.94
N TRP A 63 -14.14 5.14 -3.22
CA TRP A 63 -15.48 5.75 -3.34
C TRP A 63 -16.23 5.71 -2.01
N LYS A 64 -17.31 6.46 -1.95
CA LYS A 64 -18.19 6.47 -0.77
C LYS A 64 -18.81 5.09 -0.55
N SER A 65 -18.77 4.64 0.70
CA SER A 65 -19.39 3.39 1.12
C SER A 65 -19.93 3.51 2.55
N PRO A 66 -21.05 2.85 2.87
CA PRO A 66 -21.51 2.75 4.25
C PRO A 66 -20.46 2.09 5.17
N ALA A 67 -20.61 2.28 6.47
CA ALA A 67 -19.78 1.59 7.46
C ALA A 67 -19.94 0.07 7.33
N VAL A 68 -18.81 -0.64 7.23
CA VAL A 68 -18.76 -2.11 7.26
C VAL A 68 -18.64 -2.59 8.71
N TRP A 69 -18.02 -1.79 9.58
CA TRP A 69 -18.01 -1.98 11.04
C TRP A 69 -18.11 -0.63 11.74
N GLY A 70 -18.52 -0.63 13.00
CA GLY A 70 -18.70 0.59 13.78
C GLY A 70 -19.77 1.51 13.18
N LYS A 71 -19.54 2.84 13.24
CA LYS A 71 -20.50 3.86 12.80
C LYS A 71 -19.95 4.74 11.67
N GLN A 72 -18.64 4.73 11.44
CA GLN A 72 -17.99 5.58 10.45
C GLN A 72 -17.96 4.88 9.10
N GLY A 73 -18.56 5.50 8.09
CA GLY A 73 -18.46 5.08 6.68
C GLY A 73 -17.15 5.49 6.03
N PHE A 74 -17.11 5.40 4.72
CA PHE A 74 -15.97 5.71 3.88
C PHE A 74 -16.30 6.92 2.98
N GLY A 75 -15.40 7.91 2.93
CA GLY A 75 -15.64 9.19 2.25
C GLY A 75 -15.40 9.17 0.74
N GLY A 76 -14.53 8.27 0.26
CA GLY A 76 -14.23 8.17 -1.17
C GLY A 76 -13.28 9.23 -1.72
N ASN A 77 -12.34 9.71 -0.89
CA ASN A 77 -11.41 10.79 -1.24
C ASN A 77 -10.02 10.28 -1.67
N ALA A 78 -9.88 9.00 -2.03
CA ALA A 78 -8.61 8.43 -2.49
C ALA A 78 -8.01 9.20 -3.69
N GLY A 79 -8.85 9.77 -4.56
CA GLY A 79 -8.40 10.59 -5.68
C GLY A 79 -7.62 11.85 -5.26
N ASP A 80 -8.04 12.52 -4.19
CA ASP A 80 -7.33 13.68 -3.65
C ASP A 80 -6.01 13.26 -2.99
N THR A 81 -6.01 12.12 -2.30
CA THR A 81 -4.79 11.54 -1.71
C THR A 81 -3.80 11.15 -2.81
N LEU A 82 -4.24 10.49 -3.87
CA LEU A 82 -3.38 10.14 -5.00
C LEU A 82 -2.79 11.40 -5.65
N ARG A 83 -3.60 12.42 -5.91
CA ARG A 83 -3.15 13.70 -6.47
C ARG A 83 -2.09 14.35 -5.58
N PHE A 84 -2.29 14.35 -4.25
CA PHE A 84 -1.29 14.85 -3.32
C PHE A 84 0.03 14.07 -3.41
N LEU A 85 -0.02 12.75 -3.51
CA LEU A 85 1.18 11.93 -3.68
C LEU A 85 1.91 12.25 -4.99
N THR A 86 1.19 12.28 -6.11
CA THR A 86 1.78 12.40 -7.46
C THR A 86 2.26 13.82 -7.76
N GLU A 87 1.52 14.85 -7.32
CA GLU A 87 1.81 16.24 -7.67
C GLU A 87 2.65 16.98 -6.61
N GLN A 88 2.67 16.50 -5.37
CA GLN A 88 3.37 17.19 -4.28
C GLN A 88 4.45 16.33 -3.64
N VAL A 89 4.12 15.12 -3.18
CA VAL A 89 5.07 14.30 -2.42
C VAL A 89 6.22 13.81 -3.31
N VAL A 90 5.91 13.13 -4.40
CA VAL A 90 6.93 12.56 -5.29
C VAL A 90 7.87 13.63 -5.86
N PRO A 91 7.38 14.74 -6.44
CA PRO A 91 8.28 15.78 -6.96
C PRO A 91 9.15 16.41 -5.88
N THR A 92 8.58 16.68 -4.70
CA THR A 92 9.32 17.26 -3.57
C THR A 92 10.44 16.34 -3.11
N LEU A 93 10.16 15.04 -2.95
CA LEU A 93 11.17 14.07 -2.51
C LEU A 93 12.24 13.84 -3.57
N LYS A 94 11.86 13.72 -4.86
CA LYS A 94 12.83 13.62 -5.95
C LYS A 94 13.81 14.79 -5.95
N GLN A 95 13.31 16.00 -5.82
CA GLN A 95 14.14 17.21 -5.80
C GLN A 95 15.01 17.30 -4.54
N GLN A 96 14.40 17.11 -3.35
CA GLN A 96 15.12 17.35 -2.09
C GLN A 96 16.19 16.31 -1.80
N PHE A 97 16.00 15.06 -2.24
CA PHE A 97 16.93 13.97 -2.01
C PHE A 97 17.75 13.60 -3.26
N ASN A 98 17.67 14.41 -4.32
CA ASN A 98 18.36 14.18 -5.59
C ASN A 98 18.17 12.75 -6.10
N LEU A 99 16.92 12.26 -6.07
CA LEU A 99 16.62 10.93 -6.57
C LEU A 99 16.78 10.87 -8.08
N PRO A 100 17.27 9.74 -8.65
CA PRO A 100 17.43 9.61 -10.08
C PRO A 100 16.09 9.71 -10.82
N GLU A 101 16.11 10.13 -12.10
CA GLU A 101 14.90 10.24 -12.91
C GLU A 101 14.14 8.92 -13.02
N ASN A 102 14.87 7.82 -13.11
CA ASN A 102 14.35 6.46 -13.22
C ASN A 102 14.18 5.75 -11.84
N VAL A 103 14.10 6.50 -10.74
CA VAL A 103 13.85 5.92 -9.41
C VAL A 103 12.60 5.04 -9.43
N LYS A 104 12.70 3.83 -8.89
CA LYS A 104 11.57 2.91 -8.77
C LYS A 104 10.64 3.40 -7.66
N ILE A 105 9.45 3.90 -8.03
CA ILE A 105 8.47 4.39 -7.05
C ILE A 105 7.55 3.24 -6.66
N ILE A 106 7.56 2.88 -5.38
CA ILE A 106 6.78 1.78 -4.82
C ILE A 106 5.77 2.35 -3.83
N LEU A 107 4.49 2.11 -4.09
CA LEU A 107 3.43 2.49 -3.16
C LEU A 107 2.99 1.27 -2.36
N GLY A 108 2.89 1.41 -1.06
CA GLY A 108 2.48 0.30 -0.21
C GLY A 108 1.69 0.74 1.02
N GLY A 109 1.33 -0.26 1.81
CA GLY A 109 0.66 -0.06 3.07
C GLY A 109 -0.11 -1.28 3.56
N TYR A 110 -0.65 -1.14 4.76
CA TYR A 110 -1.43 -2.15 5.44
C TYR A 110 -2.93 -1.87 5.35
N SER A 111 -3.75 -2.92 5.29
CA SER A 111 -5.20 -2.79 5.40
C SER A 111 -5.82 -1.87 4.31
N LEU A 112 -6.49 -0.80 4.71
CA LEU A 112 -7.09 0.17 3.78
C LEU A 112 -6.02 0.94 2.97
N ALA A 113 -4.82 1.15 3.51
CA ALA A 113 -3.70 1.70 2.76
C ALA A 113 -3.18 0.72 1.70
N GLY A 114 -3.22 -0.59 1.96
CA GLY A 114 -2.96 -1.60 0.94
C GLY A 114 -4.00 -1.60 -0.18
N LEU A 115 -5.29 -1.46 0.14
CA LEU A 115 -6.34 -1.27 -0.85
C LEU A 115 -6.14 0.02 -1.67
N PHE A 116 -5.80 1.13 -1.00
CA PHE A 116 -5.49 2.39 -1.66
C PHE A 116 -4.34 2.23 -2.67
N ALA A 117 -3.28 1.52 -2.30
CA ALA A 117 -2.15 1.28 -3.20
C ALA A 117 -2.55 0.47 -4.44
N LEU A 118 -3.34 -0.60 -4.28
CA LEU A 118 -3.90 -1.38 -5.39
C LEU A 118 -4.78 -0.51 -6.29
N TRP A 119 -5.68 0.29 -5.71
CA TRP A 119 -6.54 1.21 -6.45
C TRP A 119 -5.73 2.28 -7.19
N ALA A 120 -4.74 2.89 -6.55
CA ALA A 120 -3.88 3.90 -7.16
C ALA A 120 -3.16 3.37 -8.40
N SER A 121 -2.75 2.10 -8.39
CA SER A 121 -2.14 1.45 -9.56
C SER A 121 -3.10 1.29 -10.74
N THR A 122 -4.41 1.38 -10.55
CA THR A 122 -5.38 1.42 -11.67
C THR A 122 -5.54 2.81 -12.27
N GLN A 123 -5.05 3.86 -11.61
CA GLN A 123 -5.25 5.26 -11.99
C GLN A 123 -4.03 5.87 -12.69
N THR A 124 -2.84 5.31 -12.50
CA THR A 124 -1.58 5.85 -13.03
C THR A 124 -0.53 4.76 -13.17
N ASP A 125 0.36 4.91 -14.13
CA ASP A 125 1.55 4.09 -14.39
C ASP A 125 2.80 4.55 -13.60
N LEU A 126 2.66 5.55 -12.74
CA LEU A 126 3.76 6.12 -11.95
C LEU A 126 4.45 5.08 -11.07
N PHE A 127 3.69 4.10 -10.56
CA PHE A 127 4.21 3.15 -9.58
C PHE A 127 4.84 1.93 -10.26
N TYR A 128 6.15 1.75 -10.03
CA TYR A 128 6.89 0.56 -10.44
C TYR A 128 6.28 -0.71 -9.84
N GLY A 129 5.91 -0.65 -8.56
CA GLY A 129 5.30 -1.79 -7.89
C GLY A 129 4.43 -1.40 -6.69
N ILE A 130 3.63 -2.36 -6.26
CA ILE A 130 2.67 -2.24 -5.16
C ILE A 130 3.00 -3.23 -4.05
N ALA A 131 3.18 -2.71 -2.84
CA ALA A 131 3.42 -3.48 -1.62
C ALA A 131 2.15 -3.50 -0.75
N ALA A 132 1.19 -4.39 -1.07
CA ALA A 132 -0.11 -4.44 -0.40
C ALA A 132 -0.13 -5.54 0.67
N ALA A 133 0.11 -5.17 1.93
CA ALA A 133 0.05 -6.08 3.07
C ALA A 133 -1.36 -6.12 3.68
N SER A 134 -1.94 -7.30 3.80
CA SER A 134 -3.31 -7.54 4.31
C SER A 134 -4.34 -6.53 3.78
N PRO A 135 -4.40 -6.27 2.45
CA PRO A 135 -5.23 -5.21 1.89
C PRO A 135 -6.71 -5.47 2.11
N SER A 136 -7.48 -4.40 2.32
CA SER A 136 -8.94 -4.45 2.55
C SER A 136 -9.72 -4.79 1.27
N VAL A 137 -9.37 -5.89 0.57
CA VAL A 137 -10.03 -6.30 -0.69
C VAL A 137 -11.47 -6.78 -0.52
N TRP A 138 -11.97 -6.80 0.72
CA TRP A 138 -13.38 -6.94 1.06
C TRP A 138 -14.18 -5.64 0.84
N PHE A 139 -13.55 -4.52 0.49
CA PHE A 139 -14.19 -3.23 0.32
C PHE A 139 -15.33 -3.32 -0.72
N PRO A 140 -16.55 -2.80 -0.42
CA PRO A 140 -17.71 -2.99 -1.27
C PRO A 140 -17.49 -2.50 -2.70
N GLY A 141 -17.72 -3.36 -3.69
CA GLY A 141 -17.57 -3.05 -5.11
C GLY A 141 -16.13 -3.14 -5.64
N TRP A 142 -15.15 -3.46 -4.80
CA TRP A 142 -13.74 -3.52 -5.23
C TRP A 142 -13.48 -4.57 -6.30
N MET A 143 -13.96 -5.80 -6.12
CA MET A 143 -13.69 -6.89 -7.05
C MET A 143 -14.29 -6.65 -8.43
N GLU A 144 -15.49 -6.05 -8.50
CA GLU A 144 -16.12 -5.67 -9.77
C GLU A 144 -15.40 -4.50 -10.45
N PHE A 145 -14.88 -3.57 -9.66
CA PHE A 145 -14.10 -2.44 -10.17
C PHE A 145 -12.78 -2.91 -10.77
N GLU A 146 -12.00 -3.72 -10.05
CA GLU A 146 -10.69 -4.21 -10.47
C GLU A 146 -10.75 -4.97 -11.80
N GLN A 147 -11.77 -5.80 -11.99
CA GLN A 147 -11.97 -6.55 -13.24
C GLN A 147 -12.03 -5.66 -14.49
N ARG A 148 -12.52 -4.42 -14.33
CA ARG A 148 -12.71 -3.45 -15.44
C ARG A 148 -11.58 -2.44 -15.54
N HIS A 149 -10.74 -2.31 -14.51
CA HIS A 149 -9.70 -1.31 -14.42
C HIS A 149 -8.37 -2.00 -14.08
N PRO A 150 -7.61 -2.45 -15.09
CA PRO A 150 -6.37 -3.18 -14.84
C PRO A 150 -5.34 -2.30 -14.12
N MET A 151 -4.63 -2.91 -13.19
CA MET A 151 -3.48 -2.28 -12.52
C MET A 151 -2.34 -2.11 -13.52
N GLN A 152 -1.59 -1.00 -13.38
CA GLN A 152 -0.51 -0.61 -14.29
C GLN A 152 0.88 -0.88 -13.70
N ALA A 153 0.98 -1.19 -12.41
CA ALA A 153 2.24 -1.59 -11.78
C ALA A 153 2.74 -2.92 -12.33
N GLN A 154 4.07 -3.03 -12.47
CA GLN A 154 4.71 -4.24 -13.00
C GLN A 154 4.79 -5.36 -11.94
N TYR A 155 5.00 -4.99 -10.67
CA TYR A 155 5.23 -5.92 -9.57
C TYR A 155 4.20 -5.69 -8.47
N ILE A 156 3.50 -6.74 -8.07
CA ILE A 156 2.46 -6.63 -7.05
C ILE A 156 2.66 -7.70 -5.99
N TYR A 157 2.95 -7.25 -4.77
CA TYR A 157 2.96 -8.12 -3.60
C TYR A 157 1.63 -8.04 -2.88
N LEU A 158 1.05 -9.20 -2.61
CA LEU A 158 -0.14 -9.37 -1.77
C LEU A 158 0.22 -10.24 -0.57
N SER A 159 -0.35 -9.96 0.58
CA SER A 159 -0.32 -10.89 1.70
C SER A 159 -1.62 -10.87 2.49
N LEU A 160 -1.86 -11.93 3.27
CA LEU A 160 -2.98 -12.02 4.19
C LEU A 160 -2.59 -12.89 5.41
N GLY A 161 -3.15 -12.58 6.57
CA GLY A 161 -3.06 -13.48 7.72
C GLY A 161 -4.01 -14.69 7.56
N ASP A 162 -3.54 -15.88 7.90
CA ASP A 162 -4.27 -17.14 7.76
C ASP A 162 -5.55 -17.24 8.63
N LYS A 163 -5.78 -16.24 9.51
CA LYS A 163 -6.97 -16.15 10.36
C LYS A 163 -7.87 -14.96 10.05
N GLU A 164 -7.53 -14.13 9.06
CA GLU A 164 -8.28 -12.90 8.77
C GLU A 164 -9.68 -13.18 8.19
N GLU A 165 -9.81 -14.24 7.40
CA GLU A 165 -11.09 -14.64 6.81
C GLU A 165 -12.07 -15.25 7.84
N TYR A 166 -11.62 -15.60 9.05
CA TYR A 166 -12.47 -16.18 10.10
C TYR A 166 -13.11 -15.14 11.02
N THR A 167 -13.28 -13.91 10.54
CA THR A 167 -14.00 -12.87 11.26
C THR A 167 -15.51 -13.11 11.27
N LYS A 168 -16.21 -12.61 12.31
CA LYS A 168 -17.68 -12.68 12.39
C LYS A 168 -18.40 -11.72 11.44
N ASN A 169 -17.72 -10.72 10.91
CA ASN A 169 -18.27 -9.79 9.94
C ASN A 169 -18.25 -10.42 8.56
N ALA A 170 -19.42 -10.72 7.99
CA ALA A 170 -19.54 -11.43 6.73
C ALA A 170 -18.93 -10.68 5.54
N VAL A 171 -18.94 -9.35 5.52
CA VAL A 171 -18.31 -8.55 4.47
C VAL A 171 -16.79 -8.68 4.56
N MET A 172 -16.23 -8.55 5.76
CA MET A 172 -14.78 -8.66 5.96
C MET A 172 -14.27 -10.09 5.78
N ALA A 173 -15.09 -11.10 6.08
CA ALA A 173 -14.73 -12.51 5.88
C ALA A 173 -14.46 -12.86 4.41
N ALA A 174 -15.04 -12.12 3.46
CA ALA A 174 -14.79 -12.30 2.05
C ALA A 174 -13.33 -11.99 1.63
N VAL A 175 -12.51 -11.43 2.53
CA VAL A 175 -11.11 -11.06 2.23
C VAL A 175 -10.28 -12.22 1.70
N GLY A 176 -10.47 -13.44 2.25
CA GLY A 176 -9.74 -14.62 1.84
C GLY A 176 -10.04 -15.04 0.40
N ASP A 177 -11.31 -15.13 0.05
CA ASP A 177 -11.73 -15.47 -1.31
C ASP A 177 -11.37 -14.38 -2.31
N ASN A 178 -11.58 -13.13 -1.94
CA ASN A 178 -11.28 -11.98 -2.79
C ASN A 178 -9.78 -11.88 -3.10
N ILE A 179 -8.89 -12.07 -2.12
CA ILE A 179 -7.45 -11.97 -2.38
C ILE A 179 -6.94 -13.13 -3.24
N ARG A 180 -7.48 -14.35 -3.06
CA ARG A 180 -7.17 -15.50 -3.95
C ARG A 180 -7.61 -15.23 -5.38
N ALA A 181 -8.83 -14.70 -5.57
CA ALA A 181 -9.36 -14.35 -6.88
C ALA A 181 -8.53 -13.22 -7.53
N LEU A 182 -8.21 -12.16 -6.77
CA LEU A 182 -7.37 -11.07 -7.23
C LEU A 182 -5.99 -11.57 -7.67
N HIS A 183 -5.30 -12.37 -6.86
CA HIS A 183 -4.01 -12.95 -7.22
C HIS A 183 -4.09 -13.77 -8.51
N SER A 184 -5.10 -14.64 -8.65
CA SER A 184 -5.28 -15.45 -9.85
C SER A 184 -5.49 -14.62 -11.12
N GLN A 185 -6.10 -13.44 -11.00
CA GLN A 185 -6.26 -12.51 -12.13
C GLN A 185 -4.96 -11.76 -12.43
N LEU A 186 -4.21 -11.35 -11.41
CA LEU A 186 -2.99 -10.55 -11.57
C LEU A 186 -1.84 -11.35 -12.18
N ILE A 187 -1.62 -12.61 -11.80
CA ILE A 187 -0.55 -13.43 -12.37
C ILE A 187 -0.61 -13.58 -13.90
N ALA A 188 -1.77 -13.31 -14.51
CA ALA A 188 -1.96 -13.33 -15.95
C ALA A 188 -1.78 -11.94 -16.62
N ARG A 189 -1.60 -10.86 -15.84
CA ARG A 189 -1.67 -9.48 -16.33
C ARG A 189 -0.45 -8.62 -16.03
N VAL A 190 0.28 -8.91 -14.95
CA VAL A 190 1.45 -8.15 -14.51
C VAL A 190 2.73 -8.94 -14.70
N ALA A 191 3.88 -8.29 -14.67
CA ALA A 191 5.18 -8.95 -14.86
C ALA A 191 5.46 -9.98 -13.77
N ASP A 192 5.17 -9.63 -12.51
CA ASP A 192 5.25 -10.56 -11.39
C ASP A 192 4.24 -10.21 -10.28
N CYS A 193 3.62 -11.24 -9.70
CA CYS A 193 2.68 -11.10 -8.60
C CYS A 193 2.80 -12.27 -7.65
N THR A 194 2.88 -11.98 -6.36
CA THR A 194 2.90 -13.00 -5.31
C THR A 194 1.76 -12.81 -4.31
N LEU A 195 1.32 -13.91 -3.71
CA LEU A 195 0.40 -13.90 -2.56
C LEU A 195 1.01 -14.72 -1.42
N GLU A 196 1.35 -14.06 -0.33
CA GLU A 196 1.91 -14.69 0.83
C GLU A 196 0.91 -14.80 1.98
N TRP A 197 0.85 -15.98 2.60
CA TRP A 197 0.06 -16.22 3.80
C TRP A 197 0.92 -16.10 5.04
N ASN A 198 0.52 -15.21 5.97
CA ASN A 198 1.20 -15.00 7.25
C ASN A 198 0.42 -15.66 8.38
N SER A 199 1.12 -16.11 9.42
CA SER A 199 0.47 -16.68 10.60
C SER A 199 -0.28 -15.61 11.41
N GLY A 200 -1.55 -15.81 11.69
CA GLY A 200 -2.36 -15.01 12.60
C GLY A 200 -3.41 -14.12 11.94
N GLY A 201 -4.04 -13.28 12.75
CA GLY A 201 -5.09 -12.35 12.31
C GLY A 201 -4.56 -11.01 11.84
N HIS A 202 -5.49 -10.10 11.56
CA HIS A 202 -5.23 -8.80 10.93
C HIS A 202 -4.28 -7.87 11.69
N PHE A 203 -4.21 -7.96 13.01
CA PHE A 203 -3.40 -7.05 13.83
C PHE A 203 -2.05 -7.62 14.25
N LYS A 204 -1.67 -8.78 13.73
CA LYS A 204 -0.41 -9.43 14.09
C LYS A 204 0.70 -9.02 13.12
N ASP A 205 1.80 -8.49 13.66
CA ASP A 205 3.04 -8.20 12.95
C ASP A 205 2.81 -7.32 11.69
N ALA A 206 1.92 -6.32 11.76
CA ALA A 206 1.54 -5.49 10.62
C ALA A 206 2.73 -4.76 10.01
N ASP A 207 3.60 -4.21 10.84
CA ASP A 207 4.86 -3.56 10.49
C ASP A 207 5.81 -4.48 9.74
N LEU A 208 6.05 -5.68 10.27
CA LEU A 208 6.95 -6.67 9.64
C LEU A 208 6.38 -7.21 8.32
N ARG A 209 5.05 -7.37 8.22
CA ARG A 209 4.38 -7.79 6.98
C ARG A 209 4.49 -6.71 5.91
N THR A 210 4.34 -5.44 6.29
CA THR A 210 4.49 -4.30 5.37
C THR A 210 5.94 -4.15 4.91
N ALA A 211 6.89 -4.24 5.84
CA ALA A 211 8.31 -4.23 5.52
C ALA A 211 8.69 -5.34 4.52
N LYS A 212 8.16 -6.55 4.73
CA LYS A 212 8.38 -7.69 3.82
C LYS A 212 7.82 -7.43 2.43
N ALA A 213 6.63 -6.81 2.35
CA ALA A 213 6.03 -6.43 1.08
C ALA A 213 6.90 -5.44 0.30
N PHE A 214 7.40 -4.40 0.96
CA PHE A 214 8.32 -3.45 0.33
C PHE A 214 9.61 -4.11 -0.13
N ARG A 215 10.22 -4.96 0.71
CA ARG A 215 11.45 -5.67 0.34
C ARG A 215 11.27 -6.54 -0.88
N TRP A 216 10.18 -7.31 -0.95
CA TRP A 216 9.90 -8.14 -2.11
C TRP A 216 9.81 -7.31 -3.40
N VAL A 217 9.09 -6.17 -3.38
CA VAL A 217 8.95 -5.33 -4.57
C VAL A 217 10.26 -4.63 -4.95
N MET A 218 11.14 -4.32 -4.00
CA MET A 218 12.46 -3.74 -4.27
C MET A 218 13.43 -4.73 -4.93
N GLU A 219 13.28 -6.02 -4.68
CA GLU A 219 14.15 -7.07 -5.25
C GLU A 219 13.94 -7.19 -6.75
N GLU A 220 15.01 -7.53 -7.50
CA GLU A 220 14.87 -7.84 -8.92
C GLU A 220 14.33 -9.25 -9.06
N HIS A 221 13.16 -9.34 -9.67
CA HIS A 221 12.57 -10.60 -10.08
C HIS A 221 13.07 -10.88 -11.51
N THR A 222 13.97 -11.86 -11.65
CA THR A 222 14.52 -12.34 -12.92
C THR A 222 13.71 -13.52 -13.44
#